data_da2a2c50dde31d3ed54d26d6607c48bf
#
_entry.id   da2a2c50dde31d3ed54d26d6607c48bf
#
_cell.length_a   1.000
_cell.length_b   1.000
_cell.length_c   1.000
_cell.angle_alpha   90.00
_cell.angle_beta   90.00
_cell.angle_gamma   90.00
#
_symmetry.space_group_name_H-M   'P 1'
#
loop_
_entity.id
_entity.type
_entity.pdbx_description
1 polymer ?
#
loop_
_entity_poly.entity_id
_entity_poly.type
_entity_poly.pdbx_seq_one_letter_code
_entity_poly.pdbx_strand_id
1 'polypeptide(L)'
;MRTRTMTPFAGEDAAALALAHDLASGMDPRRSLAPLRGLDGYGGREAGVVDFGSSTAMAISPRGFAAAARAHRDLEEYAREEGAAAAGDRSAENLRDLLRAELGLAPEDADIVFSPSGTDSQVHALYAAQVMLGAPLVSIVAAADETGSGTAYTAAGRHFNARTARGARVTRGAPIAGLSVLDPVLIPVRGPGGELRSPAALDRAVCAAVAGALASGARVVVHAMDSSKFGSRCPGLAALEEIGAMGAAAGGAVQVVVDACQMRLGRRRLQMYLRRGWMVLITGSKFFSGPALSGALLVPPAAAAQLARAVAVPAGLRLYSCRQDWPPAWRSIRAGLPPRPNVGQLLRWAAAAEELRTYYTVPAADRAATLRGFAASMHRALARRPQFHPLPAWPGAGGDVPLDGELSVCTIFPFQVEHRGRYLSVAACDRIYQAMSADFSILPLAPPQRAIAARGCHIGQPVAVRHPRWGVVGALRIAASARTVSDACYGASCGGGTPAGHAEGEDARIAAVLDKVGLLAETLDLHRQDLPSQELRSHEHRPEFHPPRRHAVHGAIVQNGL
;
A
#
# COMPACT_ATOMS: atom_id res chain seq x y z
N MET A 1 -12.57 19.81 27.35
CA MET A 1 -11.91 18.82 26.50
C MET A 1 -10.73 18.23 27.26
N ARG A 2 -10.90 17.09 27.91
CA ARG A 2 -9.78 16.41 28.58
C ARG A 2 -9.11 15.55 27.52
N THR A 3 -7.95 15.98 27.04
CA THR A 3 -7.00 15.12 26.33
C THR A 3 -6.69 13.94 27.25
N ARG A 4 -7.26 12.77 26.99
CA ARG A 4 -6.69 11.52 27.49
C ARG A 4 -5.32 11.42 26.85
N THR A 5 -4.29 11.83 27.59
CA THR A 5 -2.92 11.48 27.31
C THR A 5 -2.86 9.97 27.16
N MET A 6 -2.48 9.52 25.98
CA MET A 6 -2.10 8.13 25.77
C MET A 6 -1.04 7.78 26.81
N THR A 7 -1.40 7.01 27.81
CA THR A 7 -0.49 6.15 28.55
C THR A 7 -0.75 4.73 28.01
N PRO A 8 -0.05 4.32 26.95
CA PRO A 8 -0.19 2.96 26.44
C PRO A 8 0.35 1.92 27.41
N PHE A 9 1.18 2.32 28.37
CA PHE A 9 1.91 1.37 29.21
C PHE A 9 2.34 2.08 30.49
N ALA A 10 1.51 2.05 31.55
CA ALA A 10 1.89 2.59 32.85
C ALA A 10 2.93 1.66 33.51
N GLY A 11 4.15 2.13 33.68
CA GLY A 11 5.26 1.42 34.34
C GLY A 11 6.44 1.08 33.46
N GLU A 12 6.61 1.72 32.31
CA GLU A 12 7.59 1.31 31.31
C GLU A 12 8.90 2.07 31.31
N ASP A 13 9.94 1.24 31.18
CA ASP A 13 11.34 1.53 31.03
C ASP A 13 11.62 2.50 29.84
N ALA A 14 12.62 3.36 29.94
CA ALA A 14 13.03 4.28 28.88
C ALA A 14 13.27 3.57 27.52
N ALA A 15 13.65 2.28 27.56
CA ALA A 15 13.80 1.42 26.37
C ALA A 15 12.47 1.19 25.63
N ALA A 16 11.35 0.99 26.33
CA ALA A 16 10.04 0.81 25.69
C ALA A 16 9.54 2.09 25.03
N LEU A 17 9.82 3.25 25.61
CA LEU A 17 9.52 4.56 25.03
C LEU A 17 10.37 4.83 23.77
N ALA A 18 11.66 4.48 23.79
CA ALA A 18 12.56 4.58 22.64
C ALA A 18 12.07 3.67 21.49
N LEU A 19 11.71 2.42 21.81
CA LEU A 19 11.13 1.49 20.86
C LEU A 19 9.83 2.01 20.26
N ALA A 20 8.90 2.53 21.08
CA ALA A 20 7.63 3.08 20.61
C ALA A 20 7.87 4.28 19.68
N HIS A 21 8.83 5.15 20.01
CA HIS A 21 9.24 6.26 19.16
C HIS A 21 9.83 5.77 17.83
N ASP A 22 10.71 4.80 17.83
CA ASP A 22 11.36 4.27 16.62
C ASP A 22 10.36 3.52 15.72
N LEU A 23 9.42 2.79 16.30
CA LEU A 23 8.32 2.16 15.57
C LEU A 23 7.38 3.19 14.94
N ALA A 24 7.09 4.26 15.65
CA ALA A 24 6.13 5.26 15.21
C ALA A 24 6.70 6.22 14.17
N SER A 25 7.87 6.80 14.42
CA SER A 25 8.52 7.77 13.54
C SER A 25 9.74 7.21 12.83
N GLY A 26 10.54 6.42 13.54
CA GLY A 26 11.66 5.63 13.06
C GLY A 26 12.48 6.23 11.94
N MET A 27 12.96 7.49 12.13
CA MET A 27 13.74 8.24 11.14
C MET A 27 13.01 8.60 9.84
N ASP A 28 11.73 8.24 9.65
CA ASP A 28 10.94 8.71 8.53
C ASP A 28 10.05 9.89 8.98
N PRO A 29 10.42 11.13 8.63
CA PRO A 29 9.72 12.33 9.11
C PRO A 29 8.34 12.54 8.46
N ARG A 30 7.95 11.70 7.51
CA ARG A 30 6.61 11.71 6.91
C ARG A 30 5.59 11.11 7.88
N ARG A 31 6.04 10.28 8.81
CA ARG A 31 5.20 9.72 9.86
C ARG A 31 5.19 10.63 11.09
N SER A 32 4.04 10.84 11.67
CA SER A 32 3.85 11.63 12.89
C SER A 32 3.34 10.74 14.03
N LEU A 33 3.76 11.04 15.25
CA LEU A 33 3.20 10.47 16.48
C LEU A 33 1.81 11.03 16.79
N ALA A 34 1.39 12.12 16.13
CA ALA A 34 0.06 12.68 16.32
C ALA A 34 -1.01 11.67 15.85
N PRO A 35 -2.07 11.42 16.66
CA PRO A 35 -3.07 10.39 16.38
C PRO A 35 -3.78 10.57 15.04
N LEU A 36 -3.87 11.77 14.52
CA LEU A 36 -4.78 12.11 13.43
C LEU A 36 -4.10 12.54 12.12
N ARG A 37 -2.78 12.85 12.09
CA ARG A 37 -2.15 13.41 10.89
C ARG A 37 -0.65 13.13 10.80
N GLY A 38 -0.29 11.97 10.28
CA GLY A 38 1.04 11.80 9.72
C GLY A 38 1.16 12.46 8.36
N LEU A 39 2.35 12.90 7.97
CA LEU A 39 2.63 13.40 6.60
C LEU A 39 2.44 12.31 5.53
N ASP A 40 2.38 11.05 5.94
CA ASP A 40 2.03 9.89 5.11
C ASP A 40 0.52 9.79 4.86
N GLY A 41 -0.32 10.56 5.54
CA GLY A 41 -1.78 10.53 5.45
C GLY A 41 -2.44 9.34 6.16
N TYR A 42 -1.68 8.50 6.88
CA TYR A 42 -2.22 7.32 7.56
C TYR A 42 -2.64 7.60 9.01
N GLY A 43 -2.11 8.65 9.62
CA GLY A 43 -2.35 8.98 11.02
C GLY A 43 -1.82 7.93 12.00
N GLY A 44 -1.92 8.22 13.28
CA GLY A 44 -1.72 7.23 14.34
C GLY A 44 -2.90 6.25 14.38
N ARG A 45 -2.62 4.99 14.71
CA ARG A 45 -3.65 3.95 14.88
C ARG A 45 -3.71 3.55 16.34
N GLU A 46 -4.90 3.62 16.93
CA GLU A 46 -5.11 3.25 18.32
C GLU A 46 -5.31 1.73 18.46
N ALA A 47 -4.71 1.16 19.51
CA ALA A 47 -4.96 -0.22 19.88
C ALA A 47 -6.36 -0.36 20.55
N GLY A 48 -6.96 -1.55 20.44
CA GLY A 48 -8.24 -1.84 21.12
C GLY A 48 -9.49 -1.35 20.41
N VAL A 49 -9.38 -0.73 19.23
CA VAL A 49 -10.51 -0.36 18.38
C VAL A 49 -10.87 -1.48 17.39
N VAL A 50 -12.09 -1.45 16.84
CA VAL A 50 -12.47 -2.34 15.73
C VAL A 50 -11.78 -1.88 14.46
N ASP A 51 -10.81 -2.66 13.96
CA ASP A 51 -9.97 -2.25 12.85
C ASP A 51 -10.18 -3.12 11.60
N PHE A 52 -10.75 -2.52 10.56
CA PHE A 52 -10.91 -3.06 9.20
C PHE A 52 -10.18 -2.19 8.16
N GLY A 53 -9.13 -1.49 8.59
CA GLY A 53 -8.36 -0.55 7.79
C GLY A 53 -7.23 -1.16 6.95
N SER A 54 -7.15 -2.49 6.81
CA SER A 54 -6.01 -3.20 6.19
C SER A 54 -5.74 -2.82 4.73
N SER A 55 -6.70 -2.24 4.03
CA SER A 55 -6.46 -1.68 2.68
C SER A 55 -5.64 -0.38 2.68
N THR A 56 -5.35 0.16 3.87
CA THR A 56 -4.54 1.37 4.08
C THR A 56 -3.41 1.10 5.08
N ALA A 57 -3.73 0.94 6.36
CA ALA A 57 -2.83 0.57 7.45
C ALA A 57 -3.66 0.14 8.67
N MET A 58 -3.06 -0.63 9.58
CA MET A 58 -3.66 -1.05 10.84
C MET A 58 -2.78 -0.64 12.03
N ALA A 59 -3.35 -0.67 13.24
CA ALA A 59 -2.58 -0.55 14.48
C ALA A 59 -1.63 -1.75 14.62
N ILE A 60 -0.46 -1.54 15.22
CA ILE A 60 0.43 -2.65 15.56
C ILE A 60 -0.24 -3.57 16.59
N SER A 61 -0.12 -4.89 16.41
CA SER A 61 -0.62 -5.86 17.37
C SER A 61 0.35 -6.05 18.54
N PRO A 62 -0.10 -6.60 19.69
CA PRO A 62 0.81 -6.95 20.79
C PRO A 62 1.93 -7.91 20.36
N ARG A 63 1.63 -8.93 19.54
CA ARG A 63 2.63 -9.87 19.01
C ARG A 63 3.62 -9.19 18.08
N GLY A 64 3.14 -8.31 17.19
CA GLY A 64 3.99 -7.51 16.31
C GLY A 64 4.89 -6.55 17.08
N PHE A 65 4.36 -5.91 18.13
CA PHE A 65 5.17 -5.07 19.02
C PHE A 65 6.25 -5.89 19.75
N ALA A 66 5.91 -7.06 20.28
CA ALA A 66 6.87 -7.96 20.92
C ALA A 66 7.96 -8.43 19.95
N ALA A 67 7.63 -8.70 18.69
CA ALA A 67 8.61 -9.05 17.65
C ALA A 67 9.54 -7.87 17.33
N ALA A 68 9.00 -6.67 17.19
CA ALA A 68 9.81 -5.46 17.02
C ALA A 68 10.71 -5.19 18.22
N ALA A 69 10.24 -5.44 19.45
CA ALA A 69 11.03 -5.30 20.66
C ALA A 69 12.21 -6.30 20.72
N ARG A 70 12.01 -7.53 20.26
CA ARG A 70 13.12 -8.50 20.11
C ARG A 70 14.14 -7.99 19.09
N ALA A 71 13.69 -7.62 17.89
CA ALA A 71 14.56 -7.12 16.84
C ALA A 71 15.35 -5.85 17.26
N HIS A 72 14.74 -4.99 18.08
CA HIS A 72 15.42 -3.82 18.62
C HIS A 72 16.55 -4.21 19.57
N ARG A 73 16.31 -5.13 20.52
CA ARG A 73 17.36 -5.64 21.43
C ARG A 73 18.51 -6.31 20.68
N ASP A 74 18.18 -7.16 19.68
CA ASP A 74 19.20 -7.81 18.86
C ASP A 74 20.05 -6.77 18.10
N LEU A 75 19.43 -5.72 17.56
CA LEU A 75 20.12 -4.62 16.89
C LEU A 75 21.05 -3.86 17.85
N GLU A 76 20.61 -3.58 19.09
CA GLU A 76 21.43 -2.92 20.11
C GLU A 76 22.62 -3.79 20.54
N GLU A 77 22.42 -5.10 20.64
CA GLU A 77 23.48 -6.05 20.95
C GLU A 77 24.53 -6.08 19.84
N TYR A 78 24.10 -6.26 18.59
CA TYR A 78 25.01 -6.20 17.43
C TYR A 78 25.72 -4.85 17.34
N ALA A 79 25.03 -3.75 17.64
CA ALA A 79 25.64 -2.42 17.58
C ALA A 79 26.76 -2.22 18.64
N ARG A 80 26.64 -2.87 19.81
CA ARG A 80 27.71 -2.88 20.83
C ARG A 80 28.89 -3.74 20.41
N GLU A 81 28.67 -4.85 19.68
CA GLU A 81 29.71 -5.77 19.24
C GLU A 81 30.48 -5.25 18.02
N GLU A 82 29.79 -4.77 17.00
CA GLU A 82 30.34 -4.52 15.66
C GLU A 82 30.09 -3.10 15.13
N GLY A 83 29.42 -2.25 15.90
CA GLY A 83 29.07 -0.88 15.53
C GLY A 83 27.77 -0.79 14.73
N ALA A 84 27.10 0.36 14.80
CA ALA A 84 25.75 0.57 14.31
C ALA A 84 25.56 0.27 12.80
N ALA A 85 26.58 0.48 12.00
CA ALA A 85 26.49 0.27 10.56
C ALA A 85 26.50 -1.23 10.20
N ALA A 86 27.37 -2.03 10.83
CA ALA A 86 27.46 -3.48 10.66
C ALA A 86 26.22 -4.17 11.26
N ALA A 87 25.80 -3.75 12.45
CA ALA A 87 24.57 -4.20 13.10
C ALA A 87 23.35 -4.01 12.20
N GLY A 88 23.23 -2.84 11.55
CA GLY A 88 22.19 -2.57 10.58
C GLY A 88 22.24 -3.50 9.36
N ASP A 89 23.44 -3.80 8.85
CA ASP A 89 23.64 -4.74 7.75
C ASP A 89 23.18 -6.15 8.16
N ARG A 90 23.65 -6.65 9.32
CA ARG A 90 23.29 -7.96 9.88
C ARG A 90 21.78 -8.09 10.12
N SER A 91 21.18 -7.09 10.75
CA SER A 91 19.73 -7.09 11.00
C SER A 91 18.91 -7.09 9.71
N ALA A 92 19.36 -6.36 8.68
CA ALA A 92 18.70 -6.35 7.38
C ALA A 92 18.79 -7.71 6.68
N GLU A 93 19.93 -8.44 6.77
CA GLU A 93 20.08 -9.78 6.21
C GLU A 93 19.19 -10.79 6.94
N ASN A 94 19.24 -10.82 8.27
CA ASN A 94 18.37 -11.69 9.07
C ASN A 94 16.90 -11.49 8.70
N LEU A 95 16.51 -10.22 8.46
CA LEU A 95 15.15 -9.90 8.07
C LEU A 95 14.83 -10.35 6.63
N ARG A 96 15.79 -10.27 5.69
CA ARG A 96 15.61 -10.82 4.33
C ARG A 96 15.37 -12.32 4.36
N ASP A 97 16.16 -13.05 5.13
CA ASP A 97 16.02 -14.50 5.28
C ASP A 97 14.68 -14.87 5.90
N LEU A 98 14.28 -14.16 6.97
CA LEU A 98 12.97 -14.34 7.59
C LEU A 98 11.83 -14.09 6.58
N LEU A 99 11.89 -12.99 5.83
CA LEU A 99 10.84 -12.67 4.86
C LEU A 99 10.78 -13.68 3.70
N ARG A 100 11.92 -14.17 3.20
CA ARG A 100 11.94 -15.25 2.20
C ARG A 100 11.24 -16.48 2.74
N ALA A 101 11.60 -16.93 3.94
CA ALA A 101 10.98 -18.09 4.59
C ALA A 101 9.46 -17.91 4.72
N GLU A 102 9.01 -16.77 5.24
CA GLU A 102 7.58 -16.49 5.43
C GLU A 102 6.81 -16.28 4.12
N LEU A 103 7.47 -15.87 3.06
CA LEU A 103 6.88 -15.76 1.72
C LEU A 103 6.96 -17.09 0.93
N GLY A 104 7.62 -18.10 1.48
CA GLY A 104 7.81 -19.41 0.82
C GLY A 104 8.78 -19.33 -0.36
N LEU A 105 9.78 -18.45 -0.28
CA LEU A 105 10.83 -18.24 -1.28
C LEU A 105 12.13 -18.92 -0.83
N ALA A 106 12.82 -19.58 -1.75
CA ALA A 106 14.19 -20.01 -1.54
C ALA A 106 15.15 -18.79 -1.60
N PRO A 107 16.35 -18.87 -1.02
CA PRO A 107 17.33 -17.79 -1.05
C PRO A 107 17.63 -17.28 -2.45
N GLU A 108 17.62 -18.17 -3.44
CA GLU A 108 17.87 -17.89 -4.85
C GLU A 108 16.68 -17.36 -5.64
N ASP A 109 15.44 -17.41 -5.10
CA ASP A 109 14.24 -17.00 -5.83
C ASP A 109 14.14 -15.48 -6.02
N ALA A 110 14.65 -14.69 -5.07
CA ALA A 110 14.65 -13.25 -5.17
C ALA A 110 15.63 -12.56 -4.20
N ASP A 111 16.24 -11.48 -4.66
CA ASP A 111 16.81 -10.46 -3.78
C ASP A 111 15.71 -9.52 -3.26
N ILE A 112 15.87 -9.04 -2.02
CA ILE A 112 14.91 -8.14 -1.37
C ILE A 112 15.57 -6.77 -1.14
N VAL A 113 15.00 -5.74 -1.76
CA VAL A 113 15.37 -4.34 -1.52
C VAL A 113 14.32 -3.70 -0.63
N PHE A 114 14.69 -3.31 0.58
CA PHE A 114 13.77 -2.64 1.50
C PHE A 114 13.46 -1.21 1.07
N SER A 115 12.29 -0.74 1.44
CA SER A 115 11.86 0.63 1.24
C SER A 115 10.81 1.02 2.29
N PRO A 116 10.66 2.32 2.61
CA PRO A 116 9.67 2.74 3.60
C PRO A 116 8.23 2.45 3.17
N SER A 117 7.91 2.54 1.89
CA SER A 117 6.55 2.28 1.38
C SER A 117 6.58 1.66 -0.01
N GLY A 118 5.44 1.13 -0.47
CA GLY A 118 5.29 0.66 -1.85
C GLY A 118 5.56 1.75 -2.88
N THR A 119 5.24 3.02 -2.58
CA THR A 119 5.55 4.15 -3.46
C THR A 119 7.05 4.43 -3.52
N ASP A 120 7.78 4.29 -2.40
CA ASP A 120 9.25 4.37 -2.41
C ASP A 120 9.85 3.18 -3.18
N SER A 121 9.27 1.98 -3.05
CA SER A 121 9.70 0.80 -3.83
C SER A 121 9.59 1.02 -5.33
N GLN A 122 8.61 1.80 -5.80
CA GLN A 122 8.50 2.15 -7.23
C GLN A 122 9.65 3.04 -7.71
N VAL A 123 10.21 3.90 -6.85
CA VAL A 123 11.43 4.66 -7.18
C VAL A 123 12.60 3.70 -7.39
N HIS A 124 12.73 2.67 -6.53
CA HIS A 124 13.75 1.63 -6.68
C HIS A 124 13.52 0.79 -7.94
N ALA A 125 12.28 0.42 -8.24
CA ALA A 125 11.92 -0.34 -9.43
C ALA A 125 12.20 0.43 -10.72
N LEU A 126 11.92 1.74 -10.77
CA LEU A 126 12.27 2.58 -11.92
C LEU A 126 13.79 2.67 -12.11
N TYR A 127 14.55 2.88 -11.02
CA TYR A 127 16.01 2.84 -11.09
C TYR A 127 16.51 1.49 -11.63
N ALA A 128 16.00 0.39 -11.10
CA ALA A 128 16.35 -0.96 -11.56
C ALA A 128 16.06 -1.14 -13.05
N ALA A 129 14.89 -0.73 -13.50
CA ALA A 129 14.51 -0.81 -14.91
C ALA A 129 15.41 0.06 -15.81
N GLN A 130 15.81 1.26 -15.36
CA GLN A 130 16.75 2.11 -16.11
C GLN A 130 18.12 1.48 -16.26
N VAL A 131 18.63 0.82 -15.20
CA VAL A 131 19.92 0.10 -15.26
C VAL A 131 19.86 -1.08 -16.22
N MET A 132 18.74 -1.81 -16.21
CA MET A 132 18.57 -3.03 -17.02
C MET A 132 18.26 -2.75 -18.48
N LEU A 133 17.41 -1.77 -18.75
CA LEU A 133 16.86 -1.52 -20.08
C LEU A 133 17.61 -0.41 -20.82
N GLY A 134 18.13 0.59 -20.10
CA GLY A 134 18.69 1.79 -20.72
C GLY A 134 17.61 2.76 -21.23
N ALA A 135 18.00 3.62 -22.17
CA ALA A 135 17.13 4.64 -22.78
C ALA A 135 16.97 4.40 -24.28
N PRO A 136 15.93 4.92 -24.94
CA PRO A 136 14.80 5.66 -24.37
C PRO A 136 13.81 4.76 -23.64
N LEU A 137 13.25 5.21 -22.51
CA LEU A 137 12.37 4.45 -21.65
C LEU A 137 10.95 5.04 -21.63
N VAL A 138 9.94 4.18 -21.73
CA VAL A 138 8.52 4.53 -21.57
C VAL A 138 7.97 3.78 -20.35
N SER A 139 7.23 4.46 -19.50
CA SER A 139 6.54 3.88 -18.35
C SER A 139 5.04 3.76 -18.63
N ILE A 140 4.47 2.58 -18.43
CA ILE A 140 3.03 2.30 -18.58
C ILE A 140 2.46 1.88 -17.24
N VAL A 141 1.44 2.57 -16.75
CA VAL A 141 0.82 2.31 -15.44
C VAL A 141 -0.59 1.79 -15.65
N ALA A 142 -0.79 0.51 -15.39
CA ALA A 142 -2.11 -0.12 -15.38
C ALA A 142 -2.87 0.20 -14.08
N ALA A 143 -4.19 0.26 -14.13
CA ALA A 143 -5.08 0.64 -13.02
C ALA A 143 -4.70 1.99 -12.37
N ALA A 144 -4.35 2.96 -13.18
CA ALA A 144 -3.77 4.23 -12.73
C ALA A 144 -4.68 5.05 -11.80
N ASP A 145 -5.99 4.89 -11.90
CA ASP A 145 -7.00 5.54 -11.06
C ASP A 145 -7.23 4.83 -9.71
N GLU A 146 -6.83 3.57 -9.58
CA GLU A 146 -6.98 2.77 -8.35
C GLU A 146 -5.64 2.44 -7.64
N THR A 147 -4.52 2.91 -8.17
CA THR A 147 -3.18 2.73 -7.55
C THR A 147 -2.87 3.77 -6.47
N GLY A 148 -1.66 3.71 -5.89
CA GLY A 148 -1.17 4.69 -4.93
C GLY A 148 -1.15 6.12 -5.52
N SER A 149 -1.50 7.13 -4.71
CA SER A 149 -1.53 8.53 -5.16
C SER A 149 -0.16 9.09 -5.61
N GLY A 150 0.91 8.40 -5.28
CA GLY A 150 2.27 8.74 -5.69
C GLY A 150 2.75 8.03 -6.95
N THR A 151 2.05 6.99 -7.42
CA THR A 151 2.52 6.09 -8.49
C THR A 151 2.79 6.81 -9.81
N ALA A 152 1.91 7.72 -10.22
CA ALA A 152 2.12 8.49 -11.45
C ALA A 152 3.38 9.37 -11.40
N TYR A 153 3.73 9.90 -10.21
CA TYR A 153 4.96 10.67 -10.02
C TYR A 153 6.20 9.76 -10.06
N THR A 154 6.19 8.66 -9.31
CA THR A 154 7.35 7.76 -9.25
C THR A 154 7.61 7.07 -10.59
N ALA A 155 6.55 6.68 -11.31
CA ALA A 155 6.64 6.15 -12.67
C ALA A 155 7.17 7.18 -13.68
N ALA A 156 7.04 8.48 -13.37
CA ALA A 156 7.61 9.59 -14.13
C ALA A 156 9.03 9.99 -13.69
N GLY A 157 9.64 9.32 -12.70
CA GLY A 157 10.94 9.72 -12.14
C GLY A 157 10.88 11.00 -11.30
N ARG A 158 9.76 11.29 -10.67
CA ARG A 158 9.50 12.54 -9.94
C ARG A 158 9.21 12.30 -8.46
N HIS A 159 9.52 13.30 -7.64
CA HIS A 159 9.17 13.29 -6.22
C HIS A 159 7.66 13.24 -6.00
N PHE A 160 7.17 12.29 -5.22
CA PHE A 160 5.74 12.09 -4.97
C PHE A 160 5.22 12.78 -3.70
N ASN A 161 6.11 13.29 -2.85
CA ASN A 161 5.79 14.00 -1.61
C ASN A 161 6.68 15.24 -1.47
N ALA A 162 6.35 16.14 -0.56
CA ALA A 162 7.17 17.31 -0.21
C ALA A 162 8.37 16.96 0.69
N ARG A 163 8.40 15.74 1.23
CA ARG A 163 9.53 15.18 2.00
C ARG A 163 9.87 13.78 1.50
N THR A 164 11.14 13.46 1.50
CA THR A 164 11.63 12.12 1.19
C THR A 164 11.67 11.24 2.44
N ALA A 165 11.86 9.95 2.26
CA ALA A 165 12.01 8.99 3.34
C ALA A 165 13.13 9.35 4.34
N ARG A 166 14.17 10.01 3.88
CA ARG A 166 15.32 10.42 4.70
C ARG A 166 15.26 11.88 5.18
N GLY A 167 14.09 12.51 5.09
CA GLY A 167 13.83 13.81 5.66
C GLY A 167 14.14 15.03 4.79
N ALA A 168 14.70 14.85 3.62
CA ALA A 168 14.98 15.96 2.74
C ALA A 168 13.68 16.64 2.29
N ARG A 169 13.64 17.95 2.33
CA ARG A 169 12.56 18.76 1.74
C ARG A 169 12.78 18.81 0.23
N VAL A 170 11.75 18.52 -0.52
CA VAL A 170 11.74 18.49 -1.99
C VAL A 170 10.44 19.08 -2.51
N THR A 171 10.42 19.48 -3.77
CA THR A 171 9.18 19.91 -4.41
C THR A 171 8.48 18.69 -5.01
N ARG A 172 7.24 18.42 -4.61
CA ARG A 172 6.41 17.38 -5.22
C ARG A 172 6.28 17.63 -6.73
N GLY A 173 6.51 16.58 -7.53
CA GLY A 173 6.51 16.68 -8.99
C GLY A 173 7.84 17.11 -9.63
N ALA A 174 8.82 17.61 -8.84
CA ALA A 174 10.15 17.87 -9.36
C ALA A 174 10.88 16.56 -9.70
N PRO A 175 11.81 16.57 -10.66
CA PRO A 175 12.62 15.40 -11.03
C PRO A 175 13.43 14.87 -9.85
N ILE A 176 13.53 13.54 -9.74
CA ILE A 176 14.49 12.88 -8.85
C ILE A 176 15.85 12.88 -9.55
N ALA A 177 16.84 13.54 -8.97
CA ALA A 177 18.15 13.77 -9.60
C ALA A 177 18.82 12.45 -10.02
N GLY A 178 19.12 12.33 -11.32
CA GLY A 178 19.76 11.18 -11.95
C GLY A 178 18.82 10.02 -12.31
N LEU A 179 17.50 10.17 -12.09
CA LEU A 179 16.51 9.31 -12.73
C LEU A 179 16.01 9.96 -14.04
N SER A 180 15.66 9.15 -15.02
CA SER A 180 15.01 9.64 -16.24
C SER A 180 13.67 10.26 -15.90
N VAL A 181 13.41 11.42 -16.47
CA VAL A 181 12.08 12.04 -16.40
C VAL A 181 11.26 11.49 -17.56
N LEU A 182 10.15 10.84 -17.24
CA LEU A 182 9.28 10.18 -18.18
C LEU A 182 7.91 10.85 -18.22
N ASP A 183 7.18 10.62 -19.30
CA ASP A 183 5.76 10.94 -19.40
C ASP A 183 4.98 9.60 -19.43
N PRO A 184 4.46 9.12 -18.28
CA PRO A 184 3.89 7.79 -18.18
C PRO A 184 2.56 7.69 -18.90
N VAL A 185 2.34 6.58 -19.60
CA VAL A 185 1.03 6.20 -20.16
C VAL A 185 0.18 5.66 -19.02
N LEU A 186 -0.87 6.41 -18.64
CA LEU A 186 -1.78 6.04 -17.55
C LEU A 186 -3.02 5.35 -18.12
N ILE A 187 -3.27 4.10 -17.73
CA ILE A 187 -4.41 3.30 -18.19
C ILE A 187 -5.36 3.09 -17.01
N PRO A 188 -6.48 3.83 -16.94
CA PRO A 188 -7.44 3.69 -15.86
C PRO A 188 -8.32 2.44 -16.05
N VAL A 189 -8.76 1.84 -14.94
CA VAL A 189 -9.74 0.74 -14.93
C VAL A 189 -11.16 1.24 -15.14
N ARG A 190 -11.40 2.53 -14.91
CA ARG A 190 -12.73 3.13 -15.09
C ARG A 190 -12.76 4.06 -16.29
N GLY A 191 -13.90 4.08 -16.96
CA GLY A 191 -14.17 5.04 -18.02
C GLY A 191 -14.49 6.43 -17.48
N PRO A 192 -14.71 7.40 -18.39
CA PRO A 192 -14.97 8.80 -18.03
C PRO A 192 -16.20 8.99 -17.13
N GLY A 193 -17.20 8.13 -17.22
CA GLY A 193 -18.42 8.12 -16.38
C GLY A 193 -18.26 7.36 -15.05
N GLY A 194 -17.11 6.73 -14.79
CA GLY A 194 -16.89 5.92 -13.59
C GLY A 194 -17.24 4.44 -13.74
N GLU A 195 -17.77 4.03 -14.87
CA GLU A 195 -18.06 2.63 -15.22
C GLU A 195 -16.78 1.80 -15.29
N LEU A 196 -16.84 0.55 -14.83
CA LEU A 196 -15.71 -0.38 -15.00
C LEU A 196 -15.56 -0.77 -16.47
N ARG A 197 -14.34 -0.66 -16.98
CA ARG A 197 -13.97 -1.21 -18.29
C ARG A 197 -13.89 -2.73 -18.19
N SER A 198 -14.22 -3.45 -19.27
CA SER A 198 -14.08 -4.90 -19.26
C SER A 198 -12.61 -5.33 -19.17
N PRO A 199 -12.31 -6.49 -18.55
CA PRO A 199 -10.95 -7.04 -18.48
C PRO A 199 -10.27 -7.08 -19.85
N ALA A 200 -10.94 -7.62 -20.85
CA ALA A 200 -10.42 -7.70 -22.21
C ALA A 200 -10.12 -6.32 -22.85
N ALA A 201 -10.89 -5.28 -22.52
CA ALA A 201 -10.62 -3.93 -23.00
C ALA A 201 -9.39 -3.32 -22.34
N LEU A 202 -9.16 -3.63 -21.06
CA LEU A 202 -7.96 -3.20 -20.33
C LEU A 202 -6.72 -3.94 -20.81
N ASP A 203 -6.81 -5.26 -20.98
CA ASP A 203 -5.72 -6.08 -21.50
C ASP A 203 -5.27 -5.57 -22.88
N ARG A 204 -6.22 -5.37 -23.81
CA ARG A 204 -5.91 -4.79 -25.13
C ARG A 204 -5.28 -3.40 -25.02
N ALA A 205 -5.74 -2.55 -24.11
CA ALA A 205 -5.19 -1.21 -23.96
C ALA A 205 -3.73 -1.23 -23.46
N VAL A 206 -3.40 -2.11 -22.52
CA VAL A 206 -2.03 -2.25 -22.03
C VAL A 206 -1.13 -2.87 -23.12
N CYS A 207 -1.55 -3.96 -23.77
CA CYS A 207 -0.80 -4.59 -24.86
C CYS A 207 -0.57 -3.61 -26.02
N ALA A 208 -1.58 -2.84 -26.42
CA ALA A 208 -1.44 -1.84 -27.47
C ALA A 208 -0.46 -0.71 -27.11
N ALA A 209 -0.47 -0.26 -25.83
CA ALA A 209 0.48 0.74 -25.37
C ALA A 209 1.93 0.22 -25.39
N VAL A 210 2.14 -1.05 -24.98
CA VAL A 210 3.45 -1.71 -25.05
C VAL A 210 3.91 -1.85 -26.50
N ALA A 211 3.06 -2.39 -27.38
CA ALA A 211 3.38 -2.57 -28.79
C ALA A 211 3.74 -1.24 -29.48
N GLY A 212 2.96 -0.17 -29.21
CA GLY A 212 3.23 1.16 -29.74
C GLY A 212 4.56 1.75 -29.27
N ALA A 213 4.91 1.56 -28.00
CA ALA A 213 6.19 2.01 -27.47
C ALA A 213 7.37 1.22 -28.07
N LEU A 214 7.25 -0.10 -28.19
CA LEU A 214 8.28 -0.95 -28.81
C LEU A 214 8.48 -0.60 -30.30
N ALA A 215 7.39 -0.35 -31.03
CA ALA A 215 7.44 0.07 -32.44
C ALA A 215 8.17 1.41 -32.64
N SER A 216 8.16 2.29 -31.63
CA SER A 216 8.93 3.54 -31.63
C SER A 216 10.41 3.36 -31.23
N GLY A 217 10.87 2.13 -31.00
CA GLY A 217 12.22 1.81 -30.52
C GLY A 217 12.46 2.06 -29.04
N ALA A 218 11.41 2.34 -28.26
CA ALA A 218 11.53 2.57 -26.83
C ALA A 218 11.65 1.25 -26.04
N ARG A 219 12.28 1.32 -24.89
CA ARG A 219 12.25 0.31 -23.84
C ARG A 219 11.05 0.57 -22.94
N VAL A 220 10.46 -0.45 -22.36
CA VAL A 220 9.18 -0.32 -21.65
C VAL A 220 9.26 -0.85 -20.23
N VAL A 221 8.80 -0.04 -19.27
CA VAL A 221 8.46 -0.50 -17.92
C VAL A 221 6.94 -0.56 -17.79
N VAL A 222 6.41 -1.74 -17.48
CA VAL A 222 4.98 -1.95 -17.24
C VAL A 222 4.74 -2.09 -15.75
N HIS A 223 4.04 -1.13 -15.13
CA HIS A 223 3.55 -1.23 -13.77
C HIS A 223 2.20 -1.94 -13.80
N ALA A 224 2.21 -3.26 -13.59
CA ALA A 224 1.01 -4.09 -13.49
C ALA A 224 0.46 -4.05 -12.06
N MET A 225 -0.85 -4.09 -11.92
CA MET A 225 -1.54 -4.10 -10.63
C MET A 225 -2.01 -5.52 -10.28
N ASP A 226 -1.48 -6.09 -9.18
CA ASP A 226 -2.00 -7.37 -8.68
C ASP A 226 -3.30 -7.20 -7.89
N SER A 227 -3.34 -6.21 -7.00
CA SER A 227 -4.55 -5.84 -6.27
C SER A 227 -4.57 -4.33 -6.01
N SER A 228 -5.51 -3.66 -6.62
CA SER A 228 -5.71 -2.22 -6.49
C SER A 228 -6.33 -1.83 -5.14
N LYS A 229 -6.58 -0.54 -4.93
CA LYS A 229 -7.32 -0.04 -3.77
C LYS A 229 -8.73 -0.63 -3.64
N PHE A 230 -9.32 -1.13 -4.72
CA PHE A 230 -10.64 -1.78 -4.74
C PHE A 230 -10.57 -3.28 -5.01
N GLY A 231 -9.36 -3.84 -5.08
CA GLY A 231 -9.15 -5.26 -5.33
C GLY A 231 -9.06 -5.63 -6.82
N SER A 232 -9.04 -4.66 -7.73
CA SER A 232 -8.90 -4.92 -9.17
C SER A 232 -7.49 -5.42 -9.52
N ARG A 233 -7.41 -6.38 -10.45
CA ARG A 233 -6.14 -6.87 -11.03
C ARG A 233 -6.08 -6.45 -12.51
N CYS A 234 -4.98 -5.84 -12.93
CA CYS A 234 -4.84 -5.32 -14.30
C CYS A 234 -3.37 -5.19 -14.71
N PRO A 235 -2.98 -5.64 -15.90
CA PRO A 235 -3.74 -6.47 -16.81
C PRO A 235 -3.86 -7.91 -16.32
N GLY A 236 -4.64 -8.74 -17.04
CA GLY A 236 -4.78 -10.18 -16.77
C GLY A 236 -3.48 -10.94 -17.02
N LEU A 237 -3.37 -12.15 -16.48
CA LEU A 237 -2.15 -12.96 -16.58
C LEU A 237 -1.77 -13.26 -18.04
N ALA A 238 -2.75 -13.61 -18.89
CA ALA A 238 -2.49 -13.90 -20.30
C ALA A 238 -1.92 -12.67 -21.04
N ALA A 239 -2.42 -11.48 -20.74
CA ALA A 239 -1.90 -10.23 -21.32
C ALA A 239 -0.48 -9.92 -20.79
N LEU A 240 -0.19 -10.21 -19.52
CA LEU A 240 1.18 -10.08 -18.99
C LEU A 240 2.15 -11.05 -19.67
N GLU A 241 1.71 -12.27 -19.98
CA GLU A 241 2.50 -13.25 -20.73
C GLU A 241 2.76 -12.78 -22.18
N GLU A 242 1.73 -12.24 -22.84
CA GLU A 242 1.84 -11.63 -24.16
C GLU A 242 2.86 -10.46 -24.14
N ILE A 243 2.77 -9.57 -23.15
CA ILE A 243 3.70 -8.46 -22.95
C ILE A 243 5.15 -8.98 -22.76
N GLY A 244 5.31 -10.05 -21.98
CA GLY A 244 6.60 -10.71 -21.80
C GLY A 244 7.16 -11.25 -23.11
N ALA A 245 6.33 -11.88 -23.94
CA ALA A 245 6.70 -12.38 -25.26
C ALA A 245 7.08 -11.25 -26.23
N MET A 246 6.31 -10.14 -26.25
CA MET A 246 6.68 -8.94 -27.01
C MET A 246 8.05 -8.40 -26.59
N GLY A 247 8.32 -8.34 -25.29
CA GLY A 247 9.60 -7.90 -24.74
C GLY A 247 10.75 -8.80 -25.17
N ALA A 248 10.57 -10.12 -25.11
CA ALA A 248 11.57 -11.09 -25.55
C ALA A 248 11.87 -10.96 -27.04
N ALA A 249 10.84 -10.84 -27.89
CA ALA A 249 10.97 -10.62 -29.32
C ALA A 249 11.69 -9.31 -29.66
N ALA A 250 11.58 -8.30 -28.80
CA ALA A 250 12.28 -7.02 -28.91
C ALA A 250 13.64 -6.99 -28.17
N GLY A 251 14.29 -8.15 -27.99
CA GLY A 251 15.62 -8.25 -27.39
C GLY A 251 15.67 -7.91 -25.90
N GLY A 252 14.64 -8.23 -25.15
CA GLY A 252 14.56 -7.95 -23.71
C GLY A 252 14.16 -6.51 -23.38
N ALA A 253 13.41 -5.86 -24.25
CA ALA A 253 13.08 -4.44 -24.15
C ALA A 253 11.94 -4.11 -23.17
N VAL A 254 11.40 -5.09 -22.42
CA VAL A 254 10.30 -4.88 -21.47
C VAL A 254 10.65 -5.42 -20.11
N GLN A 255 10.40 -4.62 -19.07
CA GLN A 255 10.41 -5.05 -17.68
C GLN A 255 9.02 -4.86 -17.07
N VAL A 256 8.46 -5.95 -16.57
CA VAL A 256 7.22 -5.91 -15.78
C VAL A 256 7.55 -5.71 -14.30
N VAL A 257 6.85 -4.76 -13.68
CA VAL A 257 6.86 -4.49 -12.24
C VAL A 257 5.46 -4.69 -11.73
N VAL A 258 5.24 -5.71 -10.92
CA VAL A 258 3.93 -6.03 -10.35
C VAL A 258 3.75 -5.28 -9.03
N ASP A 259 2.77 -4.38 -8.96
CA ASP A 259 2.36 -3.74 -7.70
C ASP A 259 1.45 -4.71 -6.92
N ALA A 260 2.04 -5.47 -6.02
CA ALA A 260 1.37 -6.35 -5.09
C ALA A 260 1.34 -5.78 -3.66
N CYS A 261 1.40 -4.46 -3.51
CA CYS A 261 1.46 -3.79 -2.20
C CYS A 261 0.26 -4.09 -1.30
N GLN A 262 -0.90 -4.48 -1.83
CA GLN A 262 -2.02 -4.94 -1.02
C GLN A 262 -1.77 -6.30 -0.36
N MET A 263 -0.80 -7.09 -0.86
CA MET A 263 -0.45 -8.43 -0.37
C MET A 263 -1.64 -9.39 -0.30
N ARG A 264 -2.53 -9.34 -1.32
CA ARG A 264 -3.70 -10.21 -1.44
C ARG A 264 -3.51 -11.25 -2.54
N LEU A 265 -2.30 -11.85 -2.55
CA LEU A 265 -1.91 -12.88 -3.50
C LEU A 265 -1.35 -14.09 -2.74
N GLY A 266 -1.56 -15.29 -3.29
CA GLY A 266 -0.99 -16.53 -2.75
C GLY A 266 0.53 -16.63 -2.99
N ARG A 267 1.22 -17.41 -2.15
CA ARG A 267 2.66 -17.70 -2.31
C ARG A 267 3.00 -18.23 -3.71
N ARG A 268 2.12 -19.09 -4.29
CA ARG A 268 2.33 -19.66 -5.64
C ARG A 268 2.29 -18.59 -6.72
N ARG A 269 1.41 -17.58 -6.60
CA ARG A 269 1.35 -16.46 -7.54
C ARG A 269 2.60 -15.60 -7.42
N LEU A 270 3.05 -15.29 -6.21
CA LEU A 270 4.29 -14.56 -5.98
C LEU A 270 5.49 -15.25 -6.64
N GLN A 271 5.65 -16.55 -6.38
CA GLN A 271 6.70 -17.37 -7.01
C GLN A 271 6.59 -17.38 -8.54
N MET A 272 5.38 -17.46 -9.08
CA MET A 272 5.13 -17.43 -10.50
C MET A 272 5.58 -16.11 -11.12
N TYR A 273 5.29 -14.96 -10.50
CA TYR A 273 5.76 -13.65 -10.97
C TYR A 273 7.30 -13.59 -11.02
N LEU A 274 7.95 -14.00 -9.95
CA LEU A 274 9.42 -13.99 -9.86
C LEU A 274 10.08 -14.92 -10.89
N ARG A 275 9.54 -16.15 -11.10
CA ARG A 275 10.04 -17.09 -12.12
C ARG A 275 9.91 -16.56 -13.56
N ARG A 276 8.96 -15.65 -13.81
CA ARG A 276 8.82 -14.96 -15.11
C ARG A 276 9.78 -13.77 -15.26
N GLY A 277 10.64 -13.51 -14.29
CA GLY A 277 11.55 -12.38 -14.31
C GLY A 277 10.89 -11.04 -13.97
N TRP A 278 9.69 -11.05 -13.39
CA TRP A 278 8.99 -9.81 -13.03
C TRP A 278 9.38 -9.36 -11.63
N MET A 279 9.70 -8.08 -11.47
CA MET A 279 9.90 -7.48 -10.16
C MET A 279 8.56 -7.33 -9.45
N VAL A 280 8.53 -7.50 -8.12
CA VAL A 280 7.27 -7.44 -7.35
C VAL A 280 7.42 -6.46 -6.17
N LEU A 281 6.53 -5.48 -6.12
CA LEU A 281 6.41 -4.56 -4.98
C LEU A 281 5.52 -5.18 -3.91
N ILE A 282 5.98 -5.22 -2.67
CA ILE A 282 5.23 -5.74 -1.52
C ILE A 282 5.21 -4.74 -0.38
N THR A 283 4.24 -4.90 0.54
CA THR A 283 4.24 -4.19 1.83
C THR A 283 3.79 -5.11 2.96
N GLY A 284 4.36 -4.93 4.14
CA GLY A 284 3.89 -5.59 5.36
C GLY A 284 2.68 -4.91 6.01
N SER A 285 2.38 -3.67 5.62
CA SER A 285 1.47 -2.77 6.34
C SER A 285 -0.01 -2.89 5.97
N LYS A 286 -0.36 -3.70 4.97
CA LYS A 286 -1.76 -3.82 4.51
C LYS A 286 -2.38 -5.13 4.95
N PHE A 287 -2.56 -6.12 4.08
CA PHE A 287 -3.22 -7.38 4.45
C PHE A 287 -2.57 -8.03 5.67
N PHE A 288 -1.25 -8.07 5.75
CA PHE A 288 -0.53 -8.65 6.89
C PHE A 288 -0.49 -7.77 8.13
N SER A 289 -1.18 -6.63 8.15
CA SER A 289 -1.45 -5.84 9.38
C SER A 289 -0.23 -5.35 10.15
N GLY A 290 0.94 -5.32 9.53
CA GLY A 290 2.12 -4.67 10.08
C GLY A 290 1.95 -3.15 10.14
N PRO A 291 2.82 -2.45 10.86
CA PRO A 291 2.80 -0.98 10.91
C PRO A 291 3.01 -0.37 9.52
N ALA A 292 2.44 0.80 9.29
CA ALA A 292 2.69 1.57 8.07
C ALA A 292 4.18 1.84 7.86
N LEU A 293 4.58 2.05 6.60
CA LEU A 293 5.96 2.27 6.18
C LEU A 293 6.87 1.02 6.32
N SER A 294 6.38 -0.11 5.79
CA SER A 294 7.10 -1.37 5.59
C SER A 294 6.93 -1.85 4.15
N GLY A 295 7.71 -1.31 3.23
CA GLY A 295 7.72 -1.66 1.81
C GLY A 295 8.97 -2.46 1.42
N ALA A 296 8.88 -3.21 0.32
CA ALA A 296 10.04 -3.85 -0.32
C ALA A 296 9.79 -4.11 -1.81
N LEU A 297 10.89 -4.23 -2.54
CA LEU A 297 10.94 -4.69 -3.91
C LEU A 297 11.61 -6.06 -3.94
N LEU A 298 10.91 -7.06 -4.44
CA LEU A 298 11.46 -8.37 -4.76
C LEU A 298 12.02 -8.34 -6.18
N VAL A 299 13.29 -8.69 -6.30
CA VAL A 299 14.02 -8.64 -7.57
C VAL A 299 14.41 -10.06 -7.98
N PRO A 300 13.91 -10.56 -9.12
CA PRO A 300 14.20 -11.92 -9.58
C PRO A 300 15.68 -12.08 -9.97
N PRO A 301 16.21 -13.31 -9.99
CA PRO A 301 17.66 -13.58 -10.10
C PRO A 301 18.34 -12.95 -11.30
N ALA A 302 17.71 -13.00 -12.48
CA ALA A 302 18.28 -12.43 -13.70
C ALA A 302 18.44 -10.89 -13.62
N ALA A 303 17.43 -10.22 -13.04
CA ALA A 303 17.49 -8.78 -12.80
C ALA A 303 18.50 -8.43 -11.69
N ALA A 304 18.55 -9.22 -10.62
CA ALA A 304 19.51 -9.06 -9.52
C ALA A 304 20.96 -9.16 -10.00
N ALA A 305 21.26 -10.13 -10.88
CA ALA A 305 22.60 -10.29 -11.46
C ALA A 305 23.03 -9.08 -12.32
N GLN A 306 22.09 -8.44 -13.02
CA GLN A 306 22.38 -7.21 -13.77
C GLN A 306 22.62 -6.02 -12.84
N LEU A 307 21.77 -5.86 -11.82
CA LEU A 307 21.87 -4.76 -10.86
C LEU A 307 23.11 -4.86 -9.96
N ALA A 308 23.56 -6.06 -9.64
CA ALA A 308 24.81 -6.27 -8.92
C ALA A 308 26.05 -5.72 -9.65
N ARG A 309 25.96 -5.56 -10.98
CA ARG A 309 27.02 -4.98 -11.83
C ARG A 309 26.85 -3.47 -12.08
N ALA A 310 25.78 -2.86 -11.55
CA ALA A 310 25.53 -1.43 -11.72
C ALA A 310 26.69 -0.60 -11.15
N VAL A 311 27.14 0.41 -11.89
CA VAL A 311 28.34 1.19 -11.56
C VAL A 311 27.98 2.49 -10.83
N ALA A 312 26.80 3.05 -11.05
CA ALA A 312 26.43 4.36 -10.53
C ALA A 312 25.09 4.35 -9.82
N VAL A 313 25.02 5.08 -8.70
CA VAL A 313 23.79 5.34 -7.95
C VAL A 313 23.37 6.79 -8.19
N PRO A 314 22.15 7.05 -8.70
CA PRO A 314 21.63 8.39 -8.85
C PRO A 314 21.66 9.17 -7.55
N ALA A 315 22.07 10.45 -7.60
CA ALA A 315 22.16 11.29 -6.41
C ALA A 315 20.80 11.39 -5.68
N GLY A 316 19.69 11.40 -6.43
CA GLY A 316 18.34 11.44 -5.87
C GLY A 316 17.94 10.18 -5.11
N LEU A 317 18.52 9.01 -5.43
CA LEU A 317 18.22 7.76 -4.72
C LEU A 317 18.70 7.79 -3.26
N ARG A 318 19.77 8.55 -2.96
CA ARG A 318 20.28 8.77 -1.59
C ARG A 318 19.27 9.45 -0.66
N LEU A 319 18.26 10.11 -1.24
CA LEU A 319 17.19 10.76 -0.48
C LEU A 319 16.08 9.78 -0.06
N TYR A 320 16.04 8.59 -0.65
CA TYR A 320 15.01 7.57 -0.44
C TYR A 320 15.53 6.31 0.24
N SER A 321 16.83 6.05 0.15
CA SER A 321 17.40 4.76 0.50
C SER A 321 18.71 4.90 1.28
N CYS A 322 19.05 3.85 2.02
CA CYS A 322 20.32 3.69 2.70
C CYS A 322 20.99 2.37 2.27
N ARG A 323 22.25 2.19 2.67
CA ARG A 323 23.06 1.03 2.32
C ARG A 323 22.38 -0.30 2.68
N GLN A 324 21.77 -0.37 3.85
CA GLN A 324 21.15 -1.56 4.42
C GLN A 324 19.88 -2.00 3.67
N ASP A 325 19.26 -1.10 2.92
CA ASP A 325 18.08 -1.44 2.13
C ASP A 325 18.39 -2.43 1.00
N TRP A 326 19.66 -2.49 0.56
CA TRP A 326 20.11 -3.24 -0.62
C TRP A 326 20.90 -4.49 -0.23
N PRO A 327 20.78 -5.60 -1.00
CA PRO A 327 21.50 -6.84 -0.75
C PRO A 327 23.02 -6.65 -0.68
N PRO A 328 23.76 -7.41 0.16
CA PRO A 328 25.22 -7.29 0.30
C PRO A 328 26.00 -7.49 -0.99
N ALA A 329 25.50 -8.36 -1.86
CA ALA A 329 26.12 -8.64 -3.16
C ALA A 329 26.16 -7.41 -4.09
N TRP A 330 25.30 -6.41 -3.90
CA TRP A 330 25.21 -5.22 -4.76
C TRP A 330 26.14 -4.10 -4.29
N ARG A 331 27.44 -4.41 -4.29
CA ARG A 331 28.50 -3.61 -3.63
C ARG A 331 28.56 -2.16 -4.13
N SER A 332 28.51 -1.95 -5.45
CA SER A 332 28.60 -0.59 -6.03
C SER A 332 27.41 0.28 -5.63
N ILE A 333 26.20 -0.27 -5.64
CA ILE A 333 25.00 0.44 -5.20
C ILE A 333 25.13 0.80 -3.71
N ARG A 334 25.50 -0.16 -2.88
CA ARG A 334 25.66 0.04 -1.44
C ARG A 334 26.71 1.09 -1.09
N ALA A 335 27.83 1.11 -1.79
CA ALA A 335 28.91 2.08 -1.60
C ALA A 335 28.45 3.52 -1.92
N GLY A 336 27.53 3.68 -2.86
CA GLY A 336 26.97 4.97 -3.24
C GLY A 336 25.88 5.51 -2.30
N LEU A 337 25.44 4.74 -1.29
CA LEU A 337 24.33 5.09 -0.41
C LEU A 337 24.78 5.44 1.02
N PRO A 338 23.98 6.24 1.76
CA PRO A 338 24.28 6.57 3.15
C PRO A 338 24.36 5.31 4.03
N PRO A 339 25.37 5.19 4.94
CA PRO A 339 25.58 4.00 5.75
C PRO A 339 24.66 3.91 6.98
N ARG A 340 23.95 4.98 7.34
CA ARG A 340 23.08 5.02 8.52
C ARG A 340 21.80 4.23 8.25
N PRO A 341 21.50 3.15 9.02
CA PRO A 341 20.33 2.30 8.83
C PRO A 341 19.02 3.05 9.12
N ASN A 342 17.96 2.62 8.46
CA ASN A 342 16.59 3.01 8.79
C ASN A 342 16.04 2.04 9.84
N VAL A 343 16.37 2.27 11.11
CA VAL A 343 15.99 1.37 12.22
C VAL A 343 14.49 1.15 12.28
N GLY A 344 13.69 2.21 12.20
CA GLY A 344 12.24 2.08 12.26
C GLY A 344 11.66 1.22 11.13
N GLN A 345 12.24 1.23 9.94
CA GLN A 345 11.82 0.36 8.84
C GLN A 345 12.11 -1.12 9.16
N LEU A 346 13.29 -1.44 9.72
CA LEU A 346 13.62 -2.79 10.13
C LEU A 346 12.66 -3.31 11.21
N LEU A 347 12.37 -2.48 12.21
CA LEU A 347 11.43 -2.83 13.29
C LEU A 347 10.00 -3.02 12.78
N ARG A 348 9.54 -2.18 11.86
CA ARG A 348 8.21 -2.33 11.26
C ARG A 348 8.10 -3.59 10.42
N TRP A 349 9.15 -3.96 9.70
CA TRP A 349 9.20 -5.22 8.98
C TRP A 349 9.28 -6.43 9.91
N ALA A 350 10.01 -6.36 11.03
CA ALA A 350 10.01 -7.42 12.04
C ALA A 350 8.60 -7.66 12.60
N ALA A 351 7.85 -6.59 12.89
CA ALA A 351 6.45 -6.70 13.30
C ALA A 351 5.57 -7.32 12.20
N ALA A 352 5.74 -6.91 10.94
CA ALA A 352 4.98 -7.45 9.81
C ALA A 352 5.30 -8.92 9.52
N ALA A 353 6.56 -9.32 9.66
CA ALA A 353 7.00 -10.72 9.49
C ALA A 353 6.36 -11.64 10.55
N GLU A 354 6.17 -11.16 11.77
CA GLU A 354 5.46 -11.90 12.82
C GLU A 354 3.99 -12.12 12.46
N GLU A 355 3.33 -11.13 11.85
CA GLU A 355 1.96 -11.29 11.35
C GLU A 355 1.89 -12.27 10.17
N LEU A 356 2.85 -12.22 9.25
CA LEU A 356 3.00 -13.19 8.16
C LEU A 356 3.12 -14.60 8.72
N ARG A 357 4.06 -14.82 9.66
CA ARG A 357 4.30 -16.10 10.31
C ARG A 357 3.03 -16.63 10.97
N THR A 358 2.38 -15.80 11.80
CA THR A 358 1.16 -16.18 12.52
C THR A 358 0.02 -16.54 11.56
N TYR A 359 -0.15 -15.78 10.48
CA TYR A 359 -1.17 -16.08 9.47
C TYR A 359 -0.94 -17.46 8.82
N TYR A 360 0.30 -17.77 8.43
CA TYR A 360 0.61 -19.03 7.75
C TYR A 360 0.72 -20.24 8.68
N THR A 361 0.71 -20.05 10.01
CA THR A 361 0.53 -21.17 10.95
C THR A 361 -0.92 -21.66 11.02
N VAL A 362 -1.90 -20.82 10.61
CA VAL A 362 -3.29 -21.24 10.48
C VAL A 362 -3.43 -22.19 9.27
N PRO A 363 -4.12 -23.33 9.41
CA PRO A 363 -4.37 -24.23 8.28
C PRO A 363 -5.06 -23.52 7.10
N ALA A 364 -4.69 -23.87 5.87
CA ALA A 364 -5.22 -23.21 4.66
C ALA A 364 -6.76 -23.29 4.55
N ALA A 365 -7.35 -24.41 4.99
CA ALA A 365 -8.81 -24.59 4.99
C ALA A 365 -9.49 -23.58 5.92
N ASP A 366 -8.93 -23.36 7.11
CA ASP A 366 -9.47 -22.43 8.11
C ASP A 366 -9.28 -20.98 7.67
N ARG A 367 -8.13 -20.62 7.08
CA ARG A 367 -7.92 -19.32 6.46
C ARG A 367 -8.98 -19.05 5.40
N ALA A 368 -9.20 -20.02 4.51
CA ALA A 368 -10.21 -19.90 3.46
C ALA A 368 -11.64 -19.82 4.00
N ALA A 369 -11.98 -20.59 5.02
CA ALA A 369 -13.30 -20.55 5.67
C ALA A 369 -13.55 -19.19 6.31
N THR A 370 -12.58 -18.66 7.07
CA THR A 370 -12.67 -17.36 7.73
C THR A 370 -12.84 -16.22 6.73
N LEU A 371 -12.03 -16.17 5.67
CA LEU A 371 -12.14 -15.11 4.66
C LEU A 371 -13.46 -15.19 3.89
N ARG A 372 -13.96 -16.37 3.56
CA ARG A 372 -15.30 -16.53 2.95
C ARG A 372 -16.40 -16.10 3.90
N GLY A 373 -16.29 -16.45 5.19
CA GLY A 373 -17.22 -16.02 6.23
C GLY A 373 -17.30 -14.50 6.32
N PHE A 374 -16.13 -13.83 6.38
CA PHE A 374 -16.03 -12.37 6.38
C PHE A 374 -16.69 -11.74 5.14
N ALA A 375 -16.41 -12.27 3.95
CA ALA A 375 -17.00 -11.78 2.71
C ALA A 375 -18.53 -11.91 2.72
N ALA A 376 -19.05 -13.06 3.16
CA ALA A 376 -20.49 -13.29 3.29
C ALA A 376 -21.14 -12.31 4.30
N SER A 377 -20.50 -12.08 5.44
CA SER A 377 -20.94 -11.13 6.47
C SER A 377 -20.98 -9.70 5.92
N MET A 378 -19.96 -9.27 5.20
CA MET A 378 -19.91 -7.97 4.55
C MET A 378 -21.04 -7.76 3.54
N HIS A 379 -21.27 -8.74 2.66
CA HIS A 379 -22.36 -8.66 1.69
C HIS A 379 -23.73 -8.55 2.37
N ARG A 380 -23.99 -9.38 3.41
CA ARG A 380 -25.23 -9.30 4.18
C ARG A 380 -25.39 -7.95 4.88
N ALA A 381 -24.32 -7.44 5.47
CA ALA A 381 -24.35 -6.18 6.23
C ALA A 381 -24.60 -4.97 5.33
N LEU A 382 -24.00 -4.93 4.14
CA LEU A 382 -24.24 -3.88 3.14
C LEU A 382 -25.65 -3.97 2.56
N ALA A 383 -26.13 -5.18 2.21
CA ALA A 383 -27.47 -5.38 1.65
C ALA A 383 -28.61 -4.92 2.58
N ARG A 384 -28.38 -4.92 3.91
CA ARG A 384 -29.36 -4.45 4.91
C ARG A 384 -29.36 -2.93 5.10
N ARG A 385 -28.48 -2.19 4.45
CA ARG A 385 -28.28 -0.75 4.63
C ARG A 385 -28.37 -0.03 3.29
N PRO A 386 -29.57 0.40 2.86
CA PRO A 386 -29.80 0.94 1.51
C PRO A 386 -29.00 2.20 1.19
N GLN A 387 -28.53 2.93 2.22
CA GLN A 387 -27.68 4.11 2.04
C GLN A 387 -26.23 3.76 1.61
N PHE A 388 -25.83 2.49 1.68
CA PHE A 388 -24.50 2.04 1.26
C PHE A 388 -24.58 1.32 -0.08
N HIS A 389 -23.91 1.86 -1.08
CA HIS A 389 -23.91 1.35 -2.44
C HIS A 389 -22.54 0.68 -2.72
N PRO A 390 -22.48 -0.67 -2.69
CA PRO A 390 -21.25 -1.38 -3.01
C PRO A 390 -20.75 -1.02 -4.40
N LEU A 391 -19.47 -0.74 -4.53
CA LEU A 391 -18.85 -0.65 -5.84
C LEU A 391 -18.62 -2.05 -6.38
N PRO A 392 -18.91 -2.30 -7.67
CA PRO A 392 -18.67 -3.59 -8.24
C PRO A 392 -17.20 -3.96 -8.12
N ALA A 393 -16.93 -5.14 -7.54
CA ALA A 393 -15.65 -5.77 -7.62
C ALA A 393 -15.36 -6.17 -9.07
N TRP A 394 -14.13 -6.03 -9.48
CA TRP A 394 -13.76 -6.42 -10.83
C TRP A 394 -13.93 -7.93 -11.02
N PRO A 395 -14.59 -8.41 -12.12
CA PRO A 395 -14.73 -9.84 -12.40
C PRO A 395 -13.36 -10.42 -12.78
N GLY A 396 -12.63 -10.93 -11.92
CA GLY A 396 -11.25 -11.36 -12.02
C GLY A 396 -10.56 -11.26 -10.66
N ALA A 397 -11.24 -10.56 -9.70
CA ALA A 397 -10.97 -10.72 -8.29
C ALA A 397 -11.40 -12.11 -7.75
N GLY A 398 -12.18 -12.90 -8.52
CA GLY A 398 -12.26 -14.35 -8.38
C GLY A 398 -10.95 -14.91 -8.90
N GLY A 399 -9.90 -14.86 -8.07
CA GLY A 399 -8.57 -15.21 -8.45
C GLY A 399 -8.48 -16.64 -8.93
N ASP A 400 -7.46 -16.91 -9.70
CA ASP A 400 -7.03 -18.25 -10.05
C ASP A 400 -6.74 -19.02 -8.76
N VAL A 401 -7.71 -19.79 -8.27
CA VAL A 401 -7.61 -20.56 -7.02
C VAL A 401 -6.33 -21.38 -6.93
N PRO A 402 -5.85 -22.04 -7.99
CA PRO A 402 -4.56 -22.72 -8.00
C PRO A 402 -3.37 -21.84 -7.63
N LEU A 403 -3.40 -20.54 -7.96
CA LEU A 403 -2.31 -19.59 -7.68
C LEU A 403 -2.49 -18.82 -6.37
N ASP A 404 -3.71 -18.40 -6.07
CA ASP A 404 -3.99 -17.50 -4.94
C ASP A 404 -4.49 -18.24 -3.68
N GLY A 405 -4.95 -19.48 -3.81
CA GLY A 405 -5.47 -20.26 -2.69
C GLY A 405 -6.64 -19.54 -2.00
N GLU A 406 -6.54 -19.36 -0.69
CA GLU A 406 -7.52 -18.65 0.13
C GLU A 406 -7.69 -17.17 -0.24
N LEU A 407 -6.67 -16.55 -0.81
CA LEU A 407 -6.68 -15.15 -1.23
C LEU A 407 -7.35 -14.93 -2.60
N SER A 408 -7.92 -15.98 -3.21
CA SER A 408 -8.84 -15.86 -4.34
C SER A 408 -10.18 -15.21 -3.95
N VAL A 409 -10.51 -15.16 -2.65
CA VAL A 409 -11.72 -14.53 -2.12
C VAL A 409 -11.55 -13.01 -2.06
N CYS A 410 -12.64 -12.26 -2.37
CA CYS A 410 -12.64 -10.82 -2.18
C CYS A 410 -12.42 -10.46 -0.70
N THR A 411 -11.47 -9.59 -0.44
CA THR A 411 -11.08 -9.15 0.92
C THR A 411 -11.14 -7.63 1.09
N ILE A 412 -11.49 -6.87 0.05
CA ILE A 412 -11.70 -5.42 0.10
C ILE A 412 -13.12 -5.13 -0.39
N PHE A 413 -13.88 -4.42 0.41
CA PHE A 413 -15.29 -4.09 0.15
C PHE A 413 -15.43 -2.57 0.05
N PRO A 414 -15.30 -1.99 -1.16
CA PRO A 414 -15.52 -0.58 -1.39
C PRO A 414 -17.01 -0.29 -1.51
N PHE A 415 -17.45 0.84 -0.94
CA PHE A 415 -18.83 1.29 -1.06
C PHE A 415 -18.91 2.82 -1.03
N GLN A 416 -19.92 3.36 -1.69
CA GLN A 416 -20.30 4.76 -1.63
C GLN A 416 -21.39 4.95 -0.58
N VAL A 417 -21.45 6.13 0.02
CA VAL A 417 -22.46 6.48 1.04
C VAL A 417 -23.40 7.52 0.42
N GLU A 418 -24.68 7.20 0.40
CA GLU A 418 -25.73 8.14 0.05
C GLU A 418 -26.30 8.81 1.30
N HIS A 419 -26.39 10.12 1.26
CA HIS A 419 -27.03 10.92 2.29
C HIS A 419 -27.93 11.97 1.65
N ARG A 420 -29.21 12.04 2.02
CA ARG A 420 -30.23 12.97 1.46
C ARG A 420 -30.30 12.96 -0.08
N GLY A 421 -30.26 11.77 -0.67
CA GLY A 421 -30.37 11.58 -2.11
C GLY A 421 -29.13 11.95 -2.93
N ARG A 422 -27.96 12.11 -2.29
CA ARG A 422 -26.68 12.40 -2.94
C ARG A 422 -25.55 11.56 -2.37
N TYR A 423 -24.62 11.14 -3.20
CA TYR A 423 -23.40 10.50 -2.74
C TYR A 423 -22.46 11.51 -2.05
N LEU A 424 -21.79 11.08 -1.00
CA LEU A 424 -20.84 11.91 -0.27
C LEU A 424 -19.62 12.25 -1.14
N SER A 425 -19.16 13.50 -1.02
CA SER A 425 -17.90 13.92 -1.63
C SER A 425 -16.69 13.23 -0.99
N VAL A 426 -15.54 13.24 -1.68
CA VAL A 426 -14.27 12.73 -1.13
C VAL A 426 -13.94 13.39 0.20
N ALA A 427 -14.11 14.71 0.31
CA ALA A 427 -13.87 15.46 1.54
C ALA A 427 -14.80 15.06 2.69
N ALA A 428 -16.08 14.76 2.40
CA ALA A 428 -17.01 14.26 3.41
C ALA A 428 -16.61 12.86 3.88
N CYS A 429 -16.24 11.96 2.96
CA CYS A 429 -15.73 10.64 3.31
C CYS A 429 -14.42 10.71 4.10
N ASP A 430 -13.55 11.68 3.81
CA ASP A 430 -12.31 11.88 4.55
C ASP A 430 -12.59 12.34 6.00
N ARG A 431 -13.57 13.23 6.20
CA ARG A 431 -14.03 13.59 7.57
C ARG A 431 -14.56 12.37 8.33
N ILE A 432 -15.38 11.53 7.69
CA ILE A 432 -15.84 10.27 8.32
C ILE A 432 -14.64 9.40 8.69
N TYR A 433 -13.73 9.17 7.75
CA TYR A 433 -12.53 8.36 7.97
C TYR A 433 -11.70 8.85 9.17
N GLN A 434 -11.50 10.17 9.30
CA GLN A 434 -10.76 10.77 10.40
C GLN A 434 -11.52 10.68 11.73
N ALA A 435 -12.86 10.73 11.69
CA ALA A 435 -13.70 10.71 12.85
C ALA A 435 -13.98 9.29 13.40
N MET A 436 -13.71 8.23 12.62
CA MET A 436 -14.04 6.85 13.00
C MET A 436 -13.45 6.41 14.34
N SER A 437 -12.25 6.84 14.71
CA SER A 437 -11.59 6.47 15.97
C SER A 437 -12.03 7.30 17.17
N ALA A 438 -12.65 8.45 16.95
CA ALA A 438 -13.03 9.37 18.02
C ALA A 438 -14.32 8.94 18.74
N ASP A 439 -14.44 9.34 20.00
CA ASP A 439 -15.66 9.21 20.82
C ASP A 439 -16.52 10.47 20.66
N PHE A 440 -17.72 10.31 20.10
CA PHE A 440 -18.72 11.36 19.91
C PHE A 440 -19.95 11.21 20.80
N SER A 441 -19.92 10.36 21.82
CA SER A 441 -21.04 10.11 22.72
C SER A 441 -21.50 11.35 23.49
N ILE A 442 -20.69 12.40 23.53
CA ILE A 442 -21.01 13.71 24.12
C ILE A 442 -22.04 14.51 23.30
N LEU A 443 -22.25 14.17 22.02
CA LEU A 443 -23.26 14.81 21.20
C LEU A 443 -24.69 14.48 21.73
N PRO A 444 -25.69 15.33 21.44
CA PRO A 444 -27.08 15.10 21.85
C PRO A 444 -27.74 13.97 21.03
N LEU A 445 -27.27 12.77 21.23
CA LEU A 445 -27.70 11.55 20.55
C LEU A 445 -28.65 10.72 21.41
N ALA A 446 -29.51 9.95 20.76
CA ALA A 446 -30.32 8.93 21.44
C ALA A 446 -29.42 7.85 22.08
N PRO A 447 -29.87 7.18 23.18
CA PRO A 447 -29.02 6.20 23.88
C PRO A 447 -28.38 5.12 22.99
N PRO A 448 -29.06 4.50 22.00
CA PRO A 448 -28.44 3.54 21.08
C PRO A 448 -27.35 4.17 20.23
N GLN A 449 -27.55 5.39 19.74
CA GLN A 449 -26.59 6.13 18.94
C GLN A 449 -25.35 6.54 19.73
N ARG A 450 -25.50 6.84 21.05
CA ARG A 450 -24.36 7.13 21.93
C ARG A 450 -23.40 5.96 22.05
N ALA A 451 -23.90 4.73 22.14
CA ALA A 451 -23.07 3.53 22.19
C ALA A 451 -22.28 3.34 20.90
N ILE A 452 -22.90 3.61 19.74
CA ILE A 452 -22.24 3.59 18.44
C ILE A 452 -21.17 4.71 18.35
N ALA A 453 -21.52 5.91 18.78
CA ALA A 453 -20.64 7.08 18.75
C ALA A 453 -19.40 6.93 19.63
N ALA A 454 -19.54 6.28 20.80
CA ALA A 454 -18.43 6.02 21.72
C ALA A 454 -17.40 5.02 21.19
N ARG A 455 -17.80 4.15 20.25
CA ARG A 455 -16.97 3.04 19.79
C ARG A 455 -15.87 3.50 18.83
N GLY A 456 -14.60 3.25 19.16
CA GLY A 456 -13.48 3.46 18.27
C GLY A 456 -13.48 2.45 17.11
N CYS A 457 -13.33 2.92 15.89
CA CYS A 457 -13.28 2.10 14.68
C CYS A 457 -12.21 2.62 13.70
N HIS A 458 -11.64 1.72 12.89
CA HIS A 458 -10.82 2.10 11.75
C HIS A 458 -11.32 1.44 10.46
N ILE A 459 -11.24 2.17 9.35
CA ILE A 459 -11.57 1.70 8.00
C ILE A 459 -10.46 2.10 7.03
N GLY A 460 -10.55 1.70 5.75
CA GLY A 460 -9.62 2.17 4.72
C GLY A 460 -9.85 3.63 4.35
N GLN A 461 -8.79 4.36 4.00
CA GLN A 461 -8.87 5.74 3.50
C GLN A 461 -9.85 5.83 2.33
N PRO A 462 -10.62 6.93 2.20
CA PRO A 462 -11.51 7.12 1.07
C PRO A 462 -10.74 7.22 -0.25
N VAL A 463 -11.39 6.80 -1.31
CA VAL A 463 -10.87 6.87 -2.69
C VAL A 463 -11.85 7.66 -3.53
N ALA A 464 -11.31 8.54 -4.36
CA ALA A 464 -12.11 9.30 -5.33
C ALA A 464 -12.59 8.38 -6.47
N VAL A 465 -13.88 8.42 -6.79
CA VAL A 465 -14.49 7.67 -7.89
C VAL A 465 -15.32 8.62 -8.72
N ARG A 466 -15.23 8.55 -10.04
CA ARG A 466 -16.14 9.28 -10.92
C ARG A 466 -17.53 8.64 -10.88
N HIS A 467 -18.55 9.49 -10.89
CA HIS A 467 -19.95 9.09 -10.94
C HIS A 467 -20.66 9.89 -12.04
N PRO A 468 -21.45 9.25 -12.92
CA PRO A 468 -21.99 9.92 -14.10
C PRO A 468 -22.88 11.14 -13.78
N ARG A 469 -23.60 11.08 -12.66
CA ARG A 469 -24.52 12.16 -12.23
C ARG A 469 -23.88 13.18 -11.28
N TRP A 470 -22.93 12.73 -10.43
CA TRP A 470 -22.44 13.53 -9.29
C TRP A 470 -20.99 13.99 -9.43
N GLY A 471 -20.36 13.72 -10.59
CA GLY A 471 -18.94 14.03 -10.80
C GLY A 471 -18.01 13.15 -9.95
N VAL A 472 -17.11 13.75 -9.16
CA VAL A 472 -16.21 12.99 -8.29
C VAL A 472 -16.82 12.84 -6.91
N VAL A 473 -17.04 11.60 -6.48
CA VAL A 473 -17.56 11.21 -5.15
C VAL A 473 -16.54 10.36 -4.39
N GLY A 474 -16.75 10.21 -3.07
CA GLY A 474 -15.92 9.38 -2.22
C GLY A 474 -16.43 7.94 -2.13
N ALA A 475 -15.51 6.97 -2.09
CA ALA A 475 -15.80 5.60 -1.69
C ALA A 475 -15.01 5.25 -0.43
N LEU A 476 -15.68 4.69 0.58
CA LEU A 476 -15.08 4.12 1.77
C LEU A 476 -14.77 2.64 1.54
N ARG A 477 -13.93 2.05 2.39
CA ARG A 477 -13.50 0.65 2.26
C ARG A 477 -13.42 -0.02 3.61
N ILE A 478 -14.02 -1.20 3.71
CA ILE A 478 -13.80 -2.16 4.79
C ILE A 478 -13.02 -3.33 4.20
N ALA A 479 -12.01 -3.84 4.91
CA ALA A 479 -11.18 -4.89 4.37
C ALA A 479 -10.77 -5.91 5.45
N ALA A 480 -10.83 -7.20 5.10
CA ALA A 480 -10.25 -8.25 5.90
C ALA A 480 -8.72 -8.15 5.92
N SER A 481 -8.11 -8.73 6.94
CA SER A 481 -6.65 -8.76 7.13
C SER A 481 -6.19 -10.14 7.56
N ALA A 482 -4.89 -10.35 7.61
CA ALA A 482 -4.29 -11.54 8.21
C ALA A 482 -4.75 -11.73 9.68
N ARG A 483 -4.91 -10.62 10.41
CA ARG A 483 -5.43 -10.64 11.80
C ARG A 483 -6.89 -11.05 11.89
N THR A 484 -7.71 -10.75 10.89
CA THR A 484 -9.08 -11.30 10.82
C THR A 484 -9.06 -12.83 10.91
N VAL A 485 -8.08 -13.46 10.27
CA VAL A 485 -7.92 -14.91 10.28
C VAL A 485 -7.26 -15.40 11.57
N SER A 486 -6.10 -14.88 11.93
CA SER A 486 -5.34 -15.36 13.07
C SER A 486 -6.06 -15.15 14.40
N ASP A 487 -6.76 -14.01 14.56
CA ASP A 487 -7.50 -13.71 15.79
C ASP A 487 -8.76 -14.57 15.90
N ALA A 488 -9.40 -14.95 14.78
CA ALA A 488 -10.53 -15.86 14.79
C ALA A 488 -10.11 -17.30 15.16
N CYS A 489 -8.92 -17.75 14.73
CA CYS A 489 -8.48 -19.14 14.92
C CYS A 489 -7.75 -19.37 16.25
N TYR A 490 -6.99 -18.40 16.72
CA TYR A 490 -6.19 -18.54 17.95
C TYR A 490 -6.77 -17.81 19.16
N GLY A 491 -7.82 -17.01 18.96
CA GLY A 491 -8.38 -16.13 19.99
C GLY A 491 -7.38 -15.07 20.44
N ALA A 492 -7.71 -14.36 21.49
CA ALA A 492 -6.80 -13.40 22.14
C ALA A 492 -5.65 -14.08 22.92
N SER A 493 -5.49 -15.41 22.81
CA SER A 493 -4.62 -16.25 23.65
C SER A 493 -3.13 -16.11 23.39
N CYS A 494 -2.71 -15.43 22.34
CA CYS A 494 -1.29 -15.22 22.05
C CYS A 494 -0.80 -13.86 22.57
N GLY A 495 -1.00 -13.57 23.86
CA GLY A 495 -0.43 -12.41 24.52
C GLY A 495 -1.41 -11.74 25.51
N GLY A 496 -1.33 -12.11 26.74
CA GLY A 496 -1.84 -11.54 27.99
C GLY A 496 -2.89 -10.43 27.91
N GLY A 497 -4.14 -10.78 27.96
CA GLY A 497 -5.26 -9.85 28.12
C GLY A 497 -6.24 -9.91 26.95
N THR A 498 -7.45 -10.37 27.22
CA THR A 498 -8.59 -10.26 26.30
C THR A 498 -8.94 -8.77 26.11
N PRO A 499 -8.70 -8.17 24.93
CA PRO A 499 -9.32 -6.87 24.66
C PRO A 499 -10.85 -7.05 24.73
N ALA A 500 -11.55 -6.15 25.39
CA ALA A 500 -13.00 -6.18 25.62
C ALA A 500 -13.88 -6.29 24.34
N GLY A 501 -13.28 -6.40 23.15
CA GLY A 501 -13.98 -6.52 21.87
C GLY A 501 -14.01 -7.93 21.25
N HIS A 502 -13.36 -8.96 21.81
CA HIS A 502 -13.28 -10.30 21.21
C HIS A 502 -14.43 -11.24 21.57
N ALA A 503 -15.27 -10.85 22.56
CA ALA A 503 -16.52 -11.58 22.86
C ALA A 503 -17.62 -11.34 21.80
N GLU A 504 -17.42 -10.37 20.89
CA GLU A 504 -18.39 -9.97 19.88
C GLU A 504 -18.11 -10.67 18.55
N GLY A 505 -19.12 -11.30 17.99
CA GLY A 505 -19.00 -12.00 16.70
C GLY A 505 -18.66 -11.04 15.55
N GLU A 506 -18.08 -11.57 14.48
CA GLU A 506 -17.64 -10.82 13.27
C GLU A 506 -18.79 -9.97 12.67
N ASP A 507 -20.01 -10.56 12.56
CA ASP A 507 -21.19 -9.84 12.05
C ASP A 507 -21.52 -8.59 12.87
N ALA A 508 -21.39 -8.65 14.19
CA ALA A 508 -21.66 -7.53 15.09
C ALA A 508 -20.56 -6.44 14.98
N ARG A 509 -19.30 -6.85 14.83
CA ARG A 509 -18.19 -5.91 14.60
C ARG A 509 -18.33 -5.16 13.28
N ILE A 510 -18.69 -5.86 12.19
CA ILE A 510 -18.98 -5.27 10.88
C ILE A 510 -20.17 -4.32 10.97
N ALA A 511 -21.26 -4.74 11.63
CA ALA A 511 -22.44 -3.92 11.82
C ALA A 511 -22.10 -2.62 12.56
N ALA A 512 -21.37 -2.69 13.66
CA ALA A 512 -20.99 -1.53 14.47
C ALA A 512 -20.16 -0.51 13.67
N VAL A 513 -19.23 -0.97 12.82
CA VAL A 513 -18.45 -0.09 11.94
C VAL A 513 -19.33 0.60 10.91
N LEU A 514 -20.22 -0.14 10.25
CA LEU A 514 -21.16 0.43 9.27
C LEU A 514 -22.16 1.39 9.92
N ASP A 515 -22.68 1.05 11.11
CA ASP A 515 -23.60 1.92 11.85
C ASP A 515 -22.93 3.22 12.26
N LYS A 516 -21.63 3.16 12.66
CA LYS A 516 -20.86 4.37 12.93
C LYS A 516 -20.63 5.22 11.68
N VAL A 517 -20.34 4.62 10.52
CA VAL A 517 -20.26 5.35 9.25
C VAL A 517 -21.58 6.05 8.95
N GLY A 518 -22.72 5.35 9.13
CA GLY A 518 -24.06 5.92 8.93
C GLY A 518 -24.33 7.10 9.85
N LEU A 519 -24.07 6.93 11.16
CA LEU A 519 -24.24 7.98 12.16
C LEU A 519 -23.37 9.22 11.86
N LEU A 520 -22.10 9.01 11.47
CA LEU A 520 -21.22 10.12 11.10
C LEU A 520 -21.70 10.82 9.83
N ALA A 521 -22.24 10.10 8.85
CA ALA A 521 -22.81 10.69 7.64
C ALA A 521 -24.03 11.59 7.97
N GLU A 522 -24.87 11.17 8.92
CA GLU A 522 -26.03 11.95 9.39
C GLU A 522 -25.62 13.21 10.19
N THR A 523 -24.52 13.14 10.92
CA THR A 523 -24.07 14.19 11.85
C THR A 523 -22.96 15.09 11.26
N LEU A 524 -22.55 14.89 10.01
CA LEU A 524 -21.45 15.65 9.39
C LEU A 524 -21.63 17.18 9.45
N ASP A 525 -22.86 17.68 9.39
CA ASP A 525 -23.16 19.11 9.45
C ASP A 525 -23.00 19.66 10.88
N LEU A 526 -23.21 18.84 11.92
CA LEU A 526 -23.01 19.21 13.33
C LEU A 526 -21.52 19.35 13.67
N HIS A 527 -20.65 18.63 12.96
CA HIS A 527 -19.20 18.67 13.19
C HIS A 527 -18.50 19.88 12.56
N ARG A 528 -19.18 20.68 11.74
CA ARG A 528 -18.59 21.92 11.15
C ARG A 528 -18.25 22.97 12.20
N GLN A 529 -18.90 22.94 13.37
CA GLN A 529 -18.74 23.96 14.41
C GLN A 529 -17.62 23.63 15.41
N ASP A 530 -17.21 22.34 15.55
CA ASP A 530 -16.31 21.90 16.61
C ASP A 530 -14.88 21.53 16.16
N LEU A 531 -14.59 21.53 14.85
CA LEU A 531 -13.24 21.30 14.35
C LEU A 531 -12.51 22.64 14.18
N PRO A 532 -11.31 22.80 14.77
CA PRO A 532 -10.53 24.02 14.61
C PRO A 532 -10.24 24.30 13.13
N SER A 533 -10.68 25.46 12.68
CA SER A 533 -10.70 25.91 11.28
C SER A 533 -9.32 26.20 10.65
N GLN A 534 -8.22 25.81 11.30
CA GLN A 534 -6.87 26.25 10.87
C GLN A 534 -6.16 25.39 9.84
N GLU A 535 -6.64 24.19 9.48
CA GLU A 535 -5.84 23.30 8.61
C GLU A 535 -6.57 22.68 7.41
N LEU A 536 -7.81 23.08 7.12
CA LEU A 536 -8.57 22.60 5.95
C LEU A 536 -8.04 23.09 4.60
N ARG A 537 -7.06 24.02 4.58
CA ARG A 537 -6.55 24.65 3.35
C ARG A 537 -5.51 23.82 2.58
N SER A 538 -5.02 22.68 3.10
CA SER A 538 -3.96 21.92 2.43
C SER A 538 -4.45 20.80 1.48
N HIS A 539 -5.76 20.50 1.43
CA HIS A 539 -6.31 19.45 0.57
C HIS A 539 -7.10 19.96 -0.64
N GLU A 540 -7.42 21.25 -0.72
CA GLU A 540 -8.14 21.82 -1.87
C GLU A 540 -7.27 21.95 -3.14
N HIS A 541 -5.96 21.78 -3.02
CA HIS A 541 -5.04 21.70 -4.16
C HIS A 541 -4.42 20.32 -4.27
N ARG A 542 -5.21 19.32 -4.70
CA ARG A 542 -4.64 18.24 -5.50
C ARG A 542 -4.60 18.76 -6.94
N PRO A 543 -3.46 19.25 -7.45
CA PRO A 543 -3.37 19.51 -8.89
C PRO A 543 -3.61 18.18 -9.58
N GLU A 544 -4.67 18.11 -10.39
CA GLU A 544 -4.78 17.06 -11.39
C GLU A 544 -3.47 17.08 -12.18
N PHE A 545 -2.83 15.92 -12.33
CA PHE A 545 -1.70 15.80 -13.23
C PHE A 545 -2.26 16.01 -14.64
N HIS A 546 -2.17 17.22 -15.14
CA HIS A 546 -2.38 17.51 -16.54
C HIS A 546 -1.03 17.31 -17.23
N PRO A 547 -0.88 16.32 -18.12
CA PRO A 547 0.30 16.25 -18.95
C PRO A 547 0.39 17.57 -19.77
N PRO A 548 1.59 18.09 -19.99
CA PRO A 548 1.75 19.29 -20.80
C PRO A 548 1.08 19.07 -22.17
N ARG A 549 0.31 20.04 -22.62
CA ARG A 549 -0.37 20.00 -23.93
C ARG A 549 0.68 19.71 -25.00
N ARG A 550 0.44 18.68 -25.80
CA ARG A 550 1.24 18.37 -26.99
C ARG A 550 1.29 19.61 -27.87
N HIS A 551 2.46 20.18 -28.08
CA HIS A 551 2.68 21.01 -29.25
C HIS A 551 2.56 20.10 -30.47
N ALA A 552 1.48 20.28 -31.23
CA ALA A 552 1.30 19.62 -32.51
C ALA A 552 2.44 20.09 -33.43
N VAL A 553 3.39 19.21 -33.70
CA VAL A 553 4.29 19.38 -34.82
C VAL A 553 3.47 19.08 -36.06
N HIS A 554 3.02 20.12 -36.74
CA HIS A 554 2.46 20.02 -38.08
C HIS A 554 3.58 19.58 -39.03
N GLY A 555 3.67 18.29 -39.28
CA GLY A 555 4.38 17.77 -40.44
C GLY A 555 3.50 17.97 -41.67
N ALA A 556 3.88 18.90 -42.53
CA ALA A 556 3.28 19.10 -43.83
C ALA A 556 3.46 17.84 -44.69
N ILE A 557 2.36 17.17 -45.01
CA ILE A 557 2.33 16.16 -46.07
C ILE A 557 2.36 16.92 -47.40
N VAL A 558 3.53 16.92 -48.05
CA VAL A 558 3.63 17.30 -49.46
C VAL A 558 3.05 16.15 -50.28
N GLN A 559 1.86 16.38 -50.84
CA GLN A 559 1.36 15.60 -51.98
C GLN A 559 2.23 15.94 -53.20
N ASN A 560 2.95 15.00 -53.73
CA ASN A 560 3.36 15.00 -55.12
C ASN A 560 2.90 13.70 -55.74
N GLY A 561 2.00 13.85 -56.72
CA GLY A 561 1.54 12.80 -57.58
C GLY A 561 2.58 12.42 -58.63
N LEU A 562 2.57 11.20 -58.94
CA LEU A 562 2.53 10.51 -60.25
C LEU A 562 2.58 9.02 -59.97
#